data_46d685f37244d40da7b3b02e34f7ce9e
#
_entry.id   46d685f37244d40da7b3b02e34f7ce9e
#
_cell.length_a   1.000
_cell.length_b   1.000
_cell.length_c   1.000
_cell.angle_alpha   90.00
_cell.angle_beta   90.00
_cell.angle_gamma   90.00
#
_symmetry.space_group_name_H-M   'P 1'
#
loop_
_entity.id
_entity.type
_entity.pdbx_description
1 polymer ?
#
loop_
_entity_poly.entity_id
_entity_poly.type
_entity_poly.pdbx_seq_one_letter_code
_entity_poly.pdbx_strand_id
1 'polypeptide(L)'
;AFLYAVPYEMYEKYHVRRYGFHGISHKYVDERTRRHFNNPHLKNITLHLGNGASMAAVDAQGHCIDTSMGFGPNEGLLMGSRCGDIDSAVVFFLGKKGLSNDEIAEIFNHESGMKGITGSSDARDVEALAEKGDPNGILCLDMYAYRVKKYIGAYAAALNGVDTLIFTAGLGENASIIRQLVCEDLEYLGVKIDAEKNKSLNHPSDIVEIQAPDSKVK
;
A
#
# COMPACT_ATOMS: atom_id res chain seq x y z
N ALA A 1 -15.01 -7.41 -3.29
CA ALA A 1 -15.42 -6.12 -2.67
C ALA A 1 -15.38 -4.94 -3.65
N PHE A 2 -15.94 -5.09 -4.86
CA PHE A 2 -15.82 -4.04 -5.89
C PHE A 2 -16.93 -2.97 -5.84
N LEU A 3 -18.03 -3.19 -5.11
CA LEU A 3 -19.12 -2.21 -4.96
C LEU A 3 -18.88 -1.30 -3.75
N TYR A 4 -19.21 -0.02 -3.92
CA TYR A 4 -19.31 0.92 -2.82
C TYR A 4 -20.71 0.86 -2.19
N ALA A 5 -20.82 1.15 -0.91
CA ALA A 5 -22.09 1.21 -0.19
C ALA A 5 -22.81 2.56 -0.46
N VAL A 6 -23.12 2.82 -1.71
CA VAL A 6 -23.93 3.93 -2.21
C VAL A 6 -25.19 3.36 -2.87
N PRO A 7 -26.22 4.18 -3.20
CA PRO A 7 -27.39 3.65 -3.93
C PRO A 7 -26.96 2.83 -5.16
N TYR A 8 -27.52 1.63 -5.29
CA TYR A 8 -27.09 0.65 -6.32
C TYR A 8 -27.21 1.21 -7.75
N GLU A 9 -28.16 2.10 -7.99
CA GLU A 9 -28.33 2.83 -9.24
C GLU A 9 -27.07 3.63 -9.67
N MET A 10 -26.20 4.02 -8.72
CA MET A 10 -24.93 4.69 -9.06
C MET A 10 -23.99 3.74 -9.79
N TYR A 11 -24.02 2.46 -9.42
CA TYR A 11 -23.29 1.44 -10.17
C TYR A 11 -23.93 1.18 -11.55
N GLU A 12 -25.24 0.97 -11.60
CA GLU A 12 -25.92 0.63 -12.86
C GLU A 12 -25.82 1.77 -13.90
N LYS A 13 -26.02 3.01 -13.46
CA LYS A 13 -26.10 4.16 -14.36
C LYS A 13 -24.74 4.79 -14.66
N TYR A 14 -23.88 4.89 -13.64
CA TYR A 14 -22.60 5.63 -13.74
C TYR A 14 -21.38 4.74 -13.59
N HIS A 15 -21.56 3.44 -13.41
CA HIS A 15 -20.49 2.47 -13.20
C HIS A 15 -19.58 2.83 -12.02
N VAL A 16 -20.15 3.42 -10.95
CA VAL A 16 -19.43 3.75 -9.72
C VAL A 16 -19.09 2.46 -8.98
N ARG A 17 -17.85 2.05 -9.07
CA ARG A 17 -17.31 0.83 -8.44
C ARG A 17 -15.81 0.96 -8.21
N ARG A 18 -15.23 0.05 -7.41
CA ARG A 18 -13.78 -0.12 -7.31
C ARG A 18 -13.26 -0.77 -8.58
N TYR A 19 -12.27 -0.17 -9.22
CA TYR A 19 -11.59 -0.71 -10.40
C TYR A 19 -10.24 -1.30 -10.04
N GLY A 20 -9.50 -0.67 -9.10
CA GLY A 20 -8.14 -1.03 -8.77
C GLY A 20 -7.14 -0.61 -9.85
N PHE A 21 -5.87 -0.61 -9.47
CA PHE A 21 -4.76 -0.24 -10.37
C PHE A 21 -3.57 -1.15 -10.08
N HIS A 22 -2.53 -1.05 -10.93
CA HIS A 22 -1.33 -1.89 -10.88
C HIS A 22 -1.61 -3.40 -11.05
N GLY A 23 -2.75 -3.77 -11.66
CA GLY A 23 -3.20 -5.17 -11.76
C GLY A 23 -2.19 -6.10 -12.42
N ILE A 24 -1.45 -5.63 -13.45
CA ILE A 24 -0.38 -6.40 -14.10
C ILE A 24 0.74 -6.72 -13.11
N SER A 25 1.15 -5.73 -12.31
CA SER A 25 2.18 -5.92 -11.28
C SER A 25 1.72 -6.90 -10.20
N HIS A 26 0.52 -6.69 -9.62
CA HIS A 26 -0.04 -7.58 -8.61
C HIS A 26 -0.12 -9.02 -9.10
N LYS A 27 -0.65 -9.24 -10.30
CA LYS A 27 -0.74 -10.56 -10.91
C LYS A 27 0.64 -11.20 -11.10
N TYR A 28 1.59 -10.42 -11.65
CA TYR A 28 2.93 -10.92 -11.93
C TYR A 28 3.65 -11.40 -10.68
N VAL A 29 3.67 -10.60 -9.61
CA VAL A 29 4.36 -10.97 -8.37
C VAL A 29 3.65 -12.11 -7.63
N ASP A 30 2.32 -12.17 -7.68
CA ASP A 30 1.54 -13.30 -7.13
C ASP A 30 1.92 -14.61 -7.83
N GLU A 31 1.85 -14.67 -9.17
CA GLU A 31 2.20 -15.86 -9.94
C GLU A 31 3.67 -16.28 -9.76
N ARG A 32 4.59 -15.30 -9.65
CA ARG A 32 6.00 -15.57 -9.39
C ARG A 32 6.20 -16.18 -8.01
N THR A 33 5.53 -15.67 -6.99
CA THR A 33 5.62 -16.16 -5.61
C THR A 33 5.07 -17.58 -5.48
N ARG A 34 3.92 -17.87 -6.10
CA ARG A 34 3.36 -19.24 -6.13
C ARG A 34 4.32 -20.25 -6.77
N ARG A 35 5.00 -19.86 -7.86
CA ARG A 35 6.03 -20.69 -8.50
C ARG A 35 7.27 -20.85 -7.63
N HIS A 36 7.73 -19.78 -6.98
CA HIS A 36 8.91 -19.79 -6.11
C HIS A 36 8.75 -20.78 -4.94
N PHE A 37 7.61 -20.75 -4.27
CA PHE A 37 7.31 -21.67 -3.16
C PHE A 37 6.74 -23.03 -3.63
N ASN A 38 6.59 -23.26 -4.93
CA ASN A 38 5.93 -24.43 -5.50
C ASN A 38 4.57 -24.75 -4.82
N ASN A 39 3.82 -23.70 -4.51
CA ASN A 39 2.52 -23.80 -3.84
C ASN A 39 1.50 -22.90 -4.56
N PRO A 40 0.54 -23.49 -5.31
CA PRO A 40 -0.48 -22.73 -6.01
C PRO A 40 -1.59 -22.16 -5.09
N HIS A 41 -1.64 -22.58 -3.82
CA HIS A 41 -2.74 -22.28 -2.90
C HIS A 41 -2.35 -21.26 -1.80
N LEU A 42 -1.37 -20.41 -2.06
CA LEU A 42 -0.98 -19.36 -1.14
C LEU A 42 -2.03 -18.23 -1.07
N LYS A 43 -2.26 -17.71 0.12
CA LYS A 43 -2.99 -16.47 0.38
C LYS A 43 -1.99 -15.33 0.42
N ASN A 44 -1.96 -14.52 -0.61
CA ASN A 44 -0.94 -13.52 -0.81
C ASN A 44 -1.49 -12.10 -0.60
N ILE A 45 -0.73 -11.26 0.09
CA ILE A 45 -0.92 -9.81 0.08
C ILE A 45 0.23 -9.21 -0.71
N THR A 46 -0.08 -8.58 -1.83
CA THR A 46 0.91 -7.92 -2.68
C THR A 46 0.94 -6.42 -2.41
N LEU A 47 2.13 -5.87 -2.22
CA LEU A 47 2.39 -4.48 -1.86
C LEU A 47 3.20 -3.82 -2.99
N HIS A 48 2.52 -3.19 -3.94
CA HIS A 48 3.14 -2.39 -4.99
C HIS A 48 3.38 -0.98 -4.43
N LEU A 49 4.57 -0.75 -3.89
CA LEU A 49 4.94 0.50 -3.23
C LEU A 49 5.88 1.30 -4.13
N GLY A 50 5.31 2.18 -4.92
CA GLY A 50 5.99 3.15 -5.78
C GLY A 50 5.58 4.57 -5.43
N ASN A 51 5.82 5.54 -6.33
CA ASN A 51 5.28 6.90 -6.18
C ASN A 51 3.74 6.89 -6.17
N GLY A 52 3.11 6.07 -7.03
CA GLY A 52 1.76 5.58 -6.81
C GLY A 52 1.84 4.22 -6.12
N ALA A 53 1.04 3.99 -5.09
CA ALA A 53 1.10 2.78 -4.28
C ALA A 53 -0.27 2.11 -4.12
N SER A 54 -0.31 0.79 -4.23
CA SER A 54 -1.50 0.00 -3.93
C SER A 54 -1.17 -1.37 -3.36
N MET A 55 -2.16 -1.99 -2.77
CA MET A 55 -2.09 -3.35 -2.26
C MET A 55 -3.21 -4.18 -2.85
N ALA A 56 -3.02 -5.50 -2.91
CA ALA A 56 -4.07 -6.42 -3.30
C ALA A 56 -4.05 -7.68 -2.42
N ALA A 57 -5.25 -8.18 -2.13
CA ALA A 57 -5.47 -9.44 -1.42
C ALA A 57 -5.83 -10.53 -2.43
N VAL A 58 -5.01 -11.56 -2.54
CA VAL A 58 -5.19 -12.66 -3.48
C VAL A 58 -5.44 -13.96 -2.71
N ASP A 59 -6.56 -14.59 -2.98
CA ASP A 59 -6.98 -15.81 -2.30
C ASP A 59 -6.19 -17.06 -2.73
N ALA A 60 -6.45 -18.20 -2.06
CA ALA A 60 -5.80 -19.47 -2.36
C ALA A 60 -6.09 -20.02 -3.77
N GLN A 61 -7.07 -19.48 -4.48
CA GLN A 61 -7.41 -19.82 -5.86
C GLN A 61 -6.76 -18.89 -6.89
N GLY A 62 -6.06 -17.82 -6.43
CA GLY A 62 -5.44 -16.82 -7.29
C GLY A 62 -6.39 -15.69 -7.69
N HIS A 63 -7.55 -15.55 -7.05
CA HIS A 63 -8.46 -14.45 -7.31
C HIS A 63 -8.11 -13.24 -6.43
N CYS A 64 -8.01 -12.07 -7.06
CA CYS A 64 -7.94 -10.82 -6.33
C CYS A 64 -9.30 -10.51 -5.70
N ILE A 65 -9.41 -10.63 -4.38
CA ILE A 65 -10.66 -10.41 -3.64
C ILE A 65 -10.84 -8.97 -3.19
N ASP A 66 -9.73 -8.24 -3.04
CA ASP A 66 -9.75 -6.81 -2.70
C ASP A 66 -8.47 -6.11 -3.17
N THR A 67 -8.55 -4.78 -3.35
CA THR A 67 -7.41 -3.91 -3.68
C THR A 67 -7.61 -2.52 -3.09
N SER A 68 -6.53 -1.82 -2.76
CA SER A 68 -6.60 -0.55 -2.02
C SER A 68 -6.97 0.65 -2.87
N MET A 69 -6.56 0.72 -4.14
CA MET A 69 -7.05 1.76 -5.04
C MET A 69 -8.49 1.47 -5.47
N GLY A 70 -9.29 2.51 -5.63
CA GLY A 70 -10.72 2.41 -5.78
C GLY A 70 -11.27 2.76 -7.16
N PHE A 71 -12.25 3.67 -7.19
CA PHE A 71 -12.80 4.26 -8.40
C PHE A 71 -11.72 4.99 -9.21
N GLY A 72 -10.84 5.72 -8.49
CA GLY A 72 -9.64 6.34 -9.02
C GLY A 72 -8.39 5.86 -8.28
N PRO A 73 -7.20 6.34 -8.71
CA PRO A 73 -5.92 5.91 -8.12
C PRO A 73 -5.54 6.67 -6.85
N ASN A 74 -6.47 7.39 -6.21
CA ASN A 74 -6.22 8.15 -4.99
C ASN A 74 -6.59 7.39 -3.71
N GLU A 75 -7.66 6.59 -3.72
CA GLU A 75 -8.08 5.79 -2.55
C GLU A 75 -6.98 4.83 -2.12
N GLY A 76 -6.87 4.60 -0.82
CA GLY A 76 -5.98 3.60 -0.23
C GLY A 76 -4.80 4.19 0.52
N LEU A 77 -3.60 3.84 0.10
CA LEU A 77 -2.35 4.19 0.76
C LEU A 77 -2.02 5.69 0.63
N LEU A 78 -1.25 6.20 1.59
CA LEU A 78 -0.52 7.45 1.41
C LEU A 78 0.51 7.25 0.29
N MET A 79 0.66 8.20 -0.62
CA MET A 79 1.53 8.08 -1.79
C MET A 79 2.46 9.30 -1.90
N GLY A 80 3.26 9.38 -2.95
CA GLY A 80 4.18 10.50 -3.15
C GLY A 80 3.48 11.87 -3.15
N SER A 81 2.37 12.00 -3.88
CA SER A 81 1.60 13.26 -3.95
C SER A 81 0.10 13.09 -3.68
N ARG A 82 -0.40 11.87 -3.44
CA ARG A 82 -1.82 11.58 -3.20
C ARG A 82 -2.08 11.28 -1.74
N CYS A 83 -3.24 11.75 -1.24
CA CYS A 83 -3.58 11.63 0.19
C CYS A 83 -3.93 10.20 0.64
N GLY A 84 -4.36 9.33 -0.28
CA GLY A 84 -4.97 8.05 0.08
C GLY A 84 -6.36 8.20 0.68
N ASP A 85 -6.73 7.28 1.58
CA ASP A 85 -8.03 7.33 2.25
C ASP A 85 -8.23 8.63 3.03
N ILE A 86 -9.37 9.26 2.77
CA ILE A 86 -9.81 10.48 3.44
C ILE A 86 -11.32 10.42 3.67
N ASP A 87 -11.80 11.04 4.74
CA ASP A 87 -13.24 11.20 4.95
C ASP A 87 -13.82 12.10 3.83
N SER A 88 -14.84 11.60 3.14
CA SER A 88 -15.53 12.35 2.08
C SER A 88 -16.12 13.69 2.56
N ALA A 89 -16.39 13.85 3.87
CA ALA A 89 -16.84 15.12 4.45
C ALA A 89 -15.84 16.25 4.27
N VAL A 90 -14.53 15.93 4.11
CA VAL A 90 -13.48 16.92 3.85
C VAL A 90 -13.71 17.64 2.53
N VAL A 91 -14.18 16.93 1.48
CA VAL A 91 -14.52 17.54 0.18
C VAL A 91 -15.58 18.63 0.35
N PHE A 92 -16.66 18.31 1.07
CA PHE A 92 -17.76 19.27 1.31
C PHE A 92 -17.33 20.42 2.21
N PHE A 93 -16.46 20.15 3.19
CA PHE A 93 -15.90 21.19 4.06
C PHE A 93 -15.05 22.19 3.27
N LEU A 94 -14.14 21.70 2.43
CA LEU A 94 -13.28 22.57 1.61
C LEU A 94 -14.09 23.37 0.59
N GLY A 95 -15.13 22.76 -0.02
CA GLY A 95 -16.06 23.46 -0.89
C GLY A 95 -16.77 24.63 -0.19
N LYS A 96 -17.18 24.44 1.09
CA LYS A 96 -17.76 25.54 1.91
C LYS A 96 -16.72 26.63 2.25
N LYS A 97 -15.43 26.33 2.18
CA LYS A 97 -14.36 27.32 2.33
C LYS A 97 -14.03 28.05 1.02
N GLY A 98 -14.73 27.75 -0.07
CA GLY A 98 -14.63 28.43 -1.36
C GLY A 98 -13.76 27.73 -2.40
N LEU A 99 -13.24 26.53 -2.11
CA LEU A 99 -12.48 25.78 -3.11
C LEU A 99 -13.44 25.11 -4.10
N SER A 100 -13.11 25.18 -5.38
CA SER A 100 -13.80 24.44 -6.44
C SER A 100 -13.47 22.94 -6.37
N ASN A 101 -14.27 22.12 -7.05
CA ASN A 101 -14.00 20.69 -7.15
C ASN A 101 -12.63 20.39 -7.80
N ASP A 102 -12.22 21.20 -8.79
CA ASP A 102 -10.94 21.02 -9.49
C ASP A 102 -9.76 21.37 -8.55
N GLU A 103 -9.87 22.42 -7.74
CA GLU A 103 -8.84 22.76 -6.74
C GLU A 103 -8.74 21.67 -5.65
N ILE A 104 -9.85 21.12 -5.20
CA ILE A 104 -9.85 20.01 -4.23
C ILE A 104 -9.22 18.77 -4.85
N ALA A 105 -9.54 18.47 -6.11
CA ALA A 105 -8.95 17.34 -6.82
C ALA A 105 -7.44 17.52 -7.00
N GLU A 106 -6.96 18.74 -7.31
CA GLU A 106 -5.54 19.06 -7.41
C GLU A 106 -4.83 18.84 -6.07
N ILE A 107 -5.39 19.34 -4.98
CA ILE A 107 -4.83 19.13 -3.63
C ILE A 107 -4.70 17.66 -3.31
N PHE A 108 -5.76 16.86 -3.51
CA PHE A 108 -5.76 15.46 -3.11
C PHE A 108 -4.87 14.56 -3.97
N ASN A 109 -4.68 14.89 -5.24
CA ASN A 109 -3.91 14.08 -6.18
C ASN A 109 -2.46 14.51 -6.36
N HIS A 110 -2.16 15.82 -6.19
CA HIS A 110 -0.86 16.38 -6.58
C HIS A 110 -0.13 17.18 -5.51
N GLU A 111 -0.85 17.60 -4.43
CA GLU A 111 -0.29 18.43 -3.36
C GLU A 111 -0.34 17.75 -1.97
N SER A 112 -0.75 16.50 -1.90
CA SER A 112 -0.92 15.72 -0.67
C SER A 112 0.17 14.65 -0.52
N GLY A 113 -0.07 13.66 0.30
CA GLY A 113 0.84 12.54 0.51
C GLY A 113 2.16 12.97 1.12
N MET A 114 3.26 12.34 0.71
CA MET A 114 4.61 12.69 1.16
C MET A 114 4.91 14.17 0.87
N LYS A 115 4.58 14.64 -0.34
CA LYS A 115 4.77 16.04 -0.75
C LYS A 115 4.06 17.01 0.18
N GLY A 116 2.82 16.72 0.53
CA GLY A 116 2.04 17.60 1.43
C GLY A 116 2.59 17.70 2.84
N ILE A 117 3.30 16.67 3.31
CA ILE A 117 3.87 16.60 4.66
C ILE A 117 5.30 17.17 4.69
N THR A 118 6.12 16.84 3.70
CA THR A 118 7.57 17.08 3.72
C THR A 118 8.05 18.07 2.66
N GLY A 119 7.21 18.42 1.69
CA GLY A 119 7.59 19.21 0.51
C GLY A 119 8.18 18.38 -0.64
N SER A 120 8.50 17.11 -0.44
CA SER A 120 8.99 16.20 -1.49
C SER A 120 8.09 14.98 -1.68
N SER A 121 7.88 14.60 -2.93
CA SER A 121 7.19 13.35 -3.28
C SER A 121 8.15 12.16 -3.41
N ASP A 122 9.45 12.37 -3.27
CA ASP A 122 10.47 11.32 -3.35
C ASP A 122 10.72 10.72 -1.95
N ALA A 123 10.46 9.43 -1.79
CA ALA A 123 10.66 8.76 -0.52
C ALA A 123 12.11 8.79 -0.03
N ARG A 124 13.10 8.88 -0.93
CA ARG A 124 14.53 9.00 -0.56
C ARG A 124 14.81 10.32 0.16
N ASP A 125 14.15 11.40 -0.26
CA ASP A 125 14.24 12.70 0.42
C ASP A 125 13.57 12.63 1.79
N VAL A 126 12.42 11.93 1.89
CA VAL A 126 11.70 11.73 3.15
C VAL A 126 12.54 10.91 4.13
N GLU A 127 13.16 9.81 3.68
CA GLU A 127 14.09 9.01 4.49
C GLU A 127 15.28 9.85 4.98
N ALA A 128 15.89 10.64 4.09
CA ALA A 128 17.01 11.51 4.45
C ALA A 128 16.62 12.61 5.45
N LEU A 129 15.39 13.13 5.41
CA LEU A 129 14.84 14.04 6.42
C LEU A 129 14.68 13.33 7.77
N ALA A 130 14.09 12.14 7.78
CA ALA A 130 13.88 11.36 8.99
C ALA A 130 15.20 10.97 9.67
N GLU A 131 16.22 10.57 8.89
CA GLU A 131 17.57 10.27 9.38
C GLU A 131 18.25 11.48 10.05
N LYS A 132 17.94 12.68 9.61
CA LYS A 132 18.40 13.94 10.23
C LYS A 132 17.58 14.35 11.45
N GLY A 133 16.55 13.58 11.80
CA GLY A 133 15.65 13.87 12.92
C GLY A 133 14.60 14.93 12.59
N ASP A 134 14.33 15.22 11.32
CA ASP A 134 13.26 16.15 10.92
C ASP A 134 11.89 15.58 11.31
N PRO A 135 11.07 16.31 12.08
CA PRO A 135 9.81 15.79 12.59
C PRO A 135 8.79 15.49 11.49
N ASN A 136 8.81 16.20 10.36
CA ASN A 136 7.91 15.93 9.25
C ASN A 136 8.34 14.68 8.47
N GLY A 137 9.66 14.44 8.32
CA GLY A 137 10.19 13.22 7.74
C GLY A 137 9.79 11.99 8.55
N ILE A 138 9.99 12.04 9.87
CA ILE A 138 9.60 10.96 10.81
C ILE A 138 8.08 10.74 10.73
N LEU A 139 7.28 11.79 10.89
CA LEU A 139 5.81 11.71 10.82
C LEU A 139 5.35 11.08 9.50
N CYS A 140 5.96 11.46 8.39
CA CYS A 140 5.58 10.94 7.07
C CYS A 140 5.83 9.43 6.94
N LEU A 141 6.98 8.94 7.42
CA LEU A 141 7.29 7.50 7.42
C LEU A 141 6.33 6.73 8.35
N ASP A 142 6.04 7.25 9.53
CA ASP A 142 5.11 6.65 10.48
C ASP A 142 3.69 6.56 9.89
N MET A 143 3.20 7.64 9.28
CA MET A 143 1.89 7.66 8.62
C MET A 143 1.82 6.66 7.46
N TYR A 144 2.89 6.57 6.66
CA TYR A 144 2.98 5.64 5.54
C TYR A 144 2.93 4.19 6.03
N ALA A 145 3.80 3.83 6.96
CA ALA A 145 3.87 2.48 7.52
C ALA A 145 2.57 2.09 8.23
N TYR A 146 1.99 3.00 9.02
CA TYR A 146 0.72 2.79 9.70
C TYR A 146 -0.42 2.48 8.73
N ARG A 147 -0.53 3.22 7.62
CA ARG A 147 -1.55 2.99 6.62
C ARG A 147 -1.37 1.62 5.94
N VAL A 148 -0.14 1.25 5.59
CA VAL A 148 0.16 -0.07 5.00
C VAL A 148 -0.18 -1.20 5.99
N LYS A 149 0.20 -1.08 7.26
CA LYS A 149 -0.16 -2.03 8.33
C LYS A 149 -1.68 -2.24 8.44
N LYS A 150 -2.45 -1.17 8.41
CA LYS A 150 -3.93 -1.26 8.44
C LYS A 150 -4.47 -2.09 7.28
N TYR A 151 -3.96 -1.90 6.08
CA TYR A 151 -4.36 -2.67 4.91
C TYR A 151 -3.91 -4.14 5.00
N ILE A 152 -2.71 -4.42 5.54
CA ILE A 152 -2.28 -5.80 5.81
C ILE A 152 -3.27 -6.48 6.76
N GLY A 153 -3.62 -5.82 7.87
CA GLY A 153 -4.57 -6.37 8.85
C GLY A 153 -5.97 -6.60 8.25
N ALA A 154 -6.48 -5.64 7.48
CA ALA A 154 -7.77 -5.75 6.80
C ALA A 154 -7.78 -6.92 5.79
N TYR A 155 -6.72 -7.07 5.01
CA TYR A 155 -6.60 -8.12 4.00
C TYR A 155 -6.33 -9.49 4.60
N ALA A 156 -5.55 -9.57 5.68
CA ALA A 156 -5.39 -10.81 6.44
C ALA A 156 -6.73 -11.31 7.00
N ALA A 157 -7.58 -10.39 7.48
CA ALA A 157 -8.94 -10.73 7.92
C ALA A 157 -9.84 -11.17 6.75
N ALA A 158 -9.81 -10.44 5.62
CA ALA A 158 -10.61 -10.77 4.44
C ALA A 158 -10.22 -12.12 3.81
N LEU A 159 -8.94 -12.47 3.84
CA LEU A 159 -8.38 -13.75 3.37
C LEU A 159 -8.56 -14.88 4.39
N ASN A 160 -8.95 -14.59 5.64
CA ASN A 160 -8.90 -15.52 6.75
C ASN A 160 -7.50 -16.14 6.93
N GLY A 161 -6.52 -15.27 7.11
CA GLY A 161 -5.09 -15.60 7.22
C GLY A 161 -4.26 -15.12 6.03
N VAL A 162 -2.95 -15.15 6.15
CA VAL A 162 -1.99 -14.74 5.12
C VAL A 162 -0.79 -15.68 5.14
N ASP A 163 -0.29 -16.05 3.97
CA ASP A 163 0.90 -16.89 3.81
C ASP A 163 2.12 -16.07 3.40
N THR A 164 1.92 -15.01 2.59
CA THR A 164 3.04 -14.16 2.12
C THR A 164 2.69 -12.69 2.10
N LEU A 165 3.68 -11.84 2.40
CA LEU A 165 3.68 -10.39 2.12
C LEU A 165 4.71 -10.11 1.04
N ILE A 166 4.27 -9.62 -0.12
CA ILE A 166 5.12 -9.47 -1.30
C ILE A 166 5.36 -7.99 -1.58
N PHE A 167 6.54 -7.50 -1.27
CA PHE A 167 6.97 -6.14 -1.55
C PHE A 167 7.49 -6.02 -3.00
N THR A 168 7.02 -5.01 -3.75
CA THR A 168 7.48 -4.74 -5.11
C THR A 168 7.39 -3.25 -5.45
N ALA A 169 7.86 -2.87 -6.61
CA ALA A 169 8.05 -1.51 -7.08
C ALA A 169 9.13 -0.75 -6.31
N GLY A 170 9.38 0.50 -6.70
CA GLY A 170 10.56 1.24 -6.29
C GLY A 170 10.82 1.29 -4.77
N LEU A 171 9.81 1.63 -3.98
CA LEU A 171 9.93 1.66 -2.52
C LEU A 171 9.90 0.24 -1.94
N GLY A 172 9.00 -0.61 -2.42
CA GLY A 172 8.87 -1.98 -1.92
C GLY A 172 10.17 -2.77 -2.05
N GLU A 173 10.90 -2.58 -3.15
CA GLU A 173 12.14 -3.28 -3.43
C GLU A 173 13.38 -2.64 -2.77
N ASN A 174 13.41 -1.30 -2.65
CA ASN A 174 14.64 -0.59 -2.31
C ASN A 174 14.63 0.13 -0.95
N ALA A 175 13.46 0.41 -0.37
CA ALA A 175 13.34 1.12 0.90
C ALA A 175 13.31 0.16 2.10
N SER A 176 14.47 -0.22 2.62
CA SER A 176 14.58 -1.16 3.73
C SER A 176 13.90 -0.65 5.02
N ILE A 177 13.96 0.67 5.27
CA ILE A 177 13.31 1.29 6.42
C ILE A 177 11.78 1.16 6.35
N ILE A 178 11.19 1.33 5.17
CA ILE A 178 9.74 1.18 4.97
C ILE A 178 9.31 -0.26 5.21
N ARG A 179 10.03 -1.24 4.65
CA ARG A 179 9.73 -2.66 4.90
C ARG A 179 9.85 -3.02 6.37
N GLN A 180 10.88 -2.48 7.05
CA GLN A 180 11.07 -2.67 8.50
C GLN A 180 9.87 -2.12 9.29
N LEU A 181 9.54 -0.84 9.12
CA LEU A 181 8.44 -0.18 9.80
C LEU A 181 7.09 -0.85 9.53
N VAL A 182 6.86 -1.31 8.30
CA VAL A 182 5.63 -2.01 7.91
C VAL A 182 5.51 -3.37 8.60
N CYS A 183 6.61 -4.09 8.81
CA CYS A 183 6.59 -5.42 9.42
C CYS A 183 6.66 -5.40 10.96
N GLU A 184 6.97 -4.27 11.58
CA GLU A 184 6.95 -4.13 13.05
C GLU A 184 5.55 -4.35 13.63
N ASP A 185 5.46 -4.97 14.81
CA ASP A 185 4.22 -5.24 15.53
C ASP A 185 3.19 -6.10 14.76
N LEU A 186 3.66 -6.93 13.81
CA LEU A 186 2.83 -7.89 13.08
C LEU A 186 3.09 -9.34 13.48
N GLU A 187 3.78 -9.60 14.60
CA GLU A 187 4.09 -10.95 15.10
C GLU A 187 2.83 -11.76 15.40
N TYR A 188 1.73 -11.10 15.76
CA TYR A 188 0.44 -11.74 15.97
C TYR A 188 -0.13 -12.38 14.70
N LEU A 189 0.23 -11.88 13.53
CA LEU A 189 -0.05 -12.49 12.22
C LEU A 189 0.98 -13.56 11.84
N GLY A 190 2.09 -13.64 12.57
CA GLY A 190 3.22 -14.52 12.27
C GLY A 190 4.25 -13.91 11.32
N VAL A 191 4.22 -12.59 11.13
CA VAL A 191 5.20 -11.85 10.33
C VAL A 191 6.40 -11.48 11.21
N LYS A 192 7.59 -11.86 10.76
CA LYS A 192 8.87 -11.43 11.35
C LYS A 192 9.88 -11.20 10.24
N ILE A 193 10.45 -10.01 10.18
CA ILE A 193 11.48 -9.66 9.20
C ILE A 193 12.88 -9.96 9.77
N ASP A 194 13.78 -10.44 8.93
CA ASP A 194 15.20 -10.51 9.23
C ASP A 194 15.84 -9.15 8.91
N ALA A 195 16.18 -8.40 9.94
CA ALA A 195 16.66 -7.02 9.83
C ALA A 195 17.94 -6.90 8.98
N GLU A 196 18.88 -7.86 9.13
CA GLU A 196 20.15 -7.82 8.39
C GLU A 196 19.94 -8.13 6.91
N LYS A 197 19.14 -9.16 6.59
CA LYS A 197 18.78 -9.46 5.19
C LYS A 197 18.02 -8.30 4.56
N ASN A 198 17.05 -7.73 5.28
CA ASN A 198 16.29 -6.59 4.80
C ASN A 198 17.18 -5.39 4.49
N LYS A 199 18.11 -5.05 5.39
CA LYS A 199 19.03 -3.92 5.23
C LYS A 199 20.03 -4.12 4.10
N SER A 200 20.48 -5.35 3.88
CA SER A 200 21.45 -5.68 2.83
C SER A 200 20.84 -5.72 1.43
N LEU A 201 19.51 -5.78 1.31
CA LEU A 201 18.82 -5.87 0.03
C LEU A 201 18.87 -4.55 -0.73
N ASN A 202 19.47 -4.58 -1.92
CA ASN A 202 19.60 -3.44 -2.81
C ASN A 202 19.39 -3.88 -4.26
N HIS A 203 18.40 -3.30 -4.94
CA HIS A 203 18.05 -3.57 -6.34
C HIS A 203 18.00 -5.07 -6.69
N PRO A 204 17.11 -5.85 -6.03
CA PRO A 204 17.05 -7.28 -6.30
C PRO A 204 16.63 -7.56 -7.74
N SER A 205 17.31 -8.52 -8.38
CA SER A 205 16.97 -8.95 -9.75
C SER A 205 15.94 -10.08 -9.79
N ASP A 206 15.66 -10.68 -8.64
CA ASP A 206 14.68 -11.77 -8.47
C ASP A 206 14.07 -11.75 -7.07
N ILE A 207 13.20 -12.73 -6.76
CA ILE A 207 12.61 -12.89 -5.43
C ILE A 207 13.71 -13.13 -4.39
N VAL A 208 13.66 -12.35 -3.32
CA VAL A 208 14.54 -12.51 -2.15
C VAL A 208 13.68 -12.66 -0.91
N GLU A 209 13.92 -13.73 -0.18
CA GLU A 209 13.23 -14.01 1.09
C GLU A 209 13.92 -13.26 2.23
N ILE A 210 13.18 -12.31 2.83
CA ILE A 210 13.69 -11.44 3.91
C ILE A 210 13.03 -11.72 5.27
N GLN A 211 12.23 -12.78 5.37
CA GLN A 211 11.64 -13.18 6.65
C GLN A 211 12.69 -13.81 7.57
N ALA A 212 12.49 -13.67 8.88
CA ALA A 212 13.25 -14.37 9.89
C ALA A 212 12.96 -15.90 9.85
N PRO A 213 13.90 -16.75 10.33
CA PRO A 213 13.73 -18.21 10.26
C PRO A 213 12.49 -18.76 10.95
N ASP A 214 12.01 -18.07 12.00
CA ASP A 214 10.83 -18.42 12.79
C ASP A 214 9.55 -17.69 12.33
N SER A 215 9.61 -16.92 11.25
CA SER A 215 8.44 -16.29 10.66
C SER A 215 7.52 -17.34 10.02
N LYS A 216 6.23 -17.26 10.33
CA LYS A 216 5.20 -18.10 9.70
C LYS A 216 4.78 -17.58 8.34
N VAL A 217 4.75 -16.25 8.20
CA VAL A 217 4.46 -15.55 6.93
C VAL A 217 5.77 -15.30 6.21
N LYS A 218 5.77 -15.54 4.90
CA LYS A 218 6.92 -15.37 4.03
C LYS A 218 6.93 -14.01 3.35
#